data_05f6f60b91593ec7ca3904a7bd98ba1e
#
_entry.id   05f6f60b91593ec7ca3904a7bd98ba1e
#
_cell.length_a   1.000
_cell.length_b   1.000
_cell.length_c   1.000
_cell.angle_alpha   90.00
_cell.angle_beta   90.00
_cell.angle_gamma   90.00
#
_symmetry.space_group_name_H-M   'P 1'
#
loop_
_entity.id
_entity.type
_entity.pdbx_description
1 polymer ?
#
loop_
_entity_poly.entity_id
_entity_poly.type
_entity_poly.pdbx_seq_one_letter_code
_entity_poly.pdbx_strand_id
1 'polypeptide(L)'
;MPQSVDYYFAPQSPWAYLGHQRLRDVAQAAGASVRVRPVDLGGKVFPISGGLPLGQRAPQRQAYRLVELKRFSEHLGAPLNLQPRYFPVGGDDASRLIIAVDVLQGAQAALDITGAILSAVWAQIGRAHV
;
A
#
# COMPACT_ATOMS: atom_id res chain seq x y z
N MET A 1 -6.19 -27.01 8.46
CA MET A 1 -6.73 -26.40 7.22
C MET A 1 -5.88 -25.20 6.85
N PRO A 2 -5.42 -25.10 5.61
CA PRO A 2 -4.73 -23.89 5.18
C PRO A 2 -5.68 -22.69 5.27
N GLN A 3 -5.17 -21.60 5.82
CA GLN A 3 -5.91 -20.34 5.93
C GLN A 3 -5.47 -19.38 4.85
N SER A 4 -6.36 -18.51 4.42
CA SER A 4 -6.05 -17.43 3.50
C SER A 4 -6.58 -16.11 4.03
N VAL A 5 -5.86 -15.04 3.72
CA VAL A 5 -6.21 -13.67 4.11
C VAL A 5 -6.41 -12.85 2.83
N ASP A 6 -7.53 -12.17 2.73
CA ASP A 6 -7.75 -11.19 1.68
C ASP A 6 -7.14 -9.85 2.12
N TYR A 7 -6.21 -9.33 1.31
CA TYR A 7 -5.47 -8.13 1.59
C TYR A 7 -5.96 -6.99 0.70
N TYR A 8 -6.84 -6.16 1.26
CA TYR A 8 -7.37 -4.98 0.57
C TYR A 8 -6.48 -3.78 0.85
N PHE A 9 -6.01 -3.12 -0.20
CA PHE A 9 -5.08 -1.99 -0.07
C PHE A 9 -5.12 -1.10 -1.30
N ALA A 10 -4.62 0.13 -1.14
CA ALA A 10 -4.36 1.03 -2.26
C ALA A 10 -2.86 1.02 -2.57
N PRO A 11 -2.44 0.80 -3.84
CA PRO A 11 -1.02 0.69 -4.18
C PRO A 11 -0.18 1.93 -3.88
N GLN A 12 -0.80 3.09 -3.72
CA GLN A 12 -0.13 4.34 -3.38
C GLN A 12 -0.16 4.68 -1.89
N SER A 13 -0.68 3.80 -1.04
CA SER A 13 -0.81 4.07 0.40
C SER A 13 0.53 3.93 1.13
N PRO A 14 0.95 4.95 1.89
CA PRO A 14 2.14 4.82 2.74
C PRO A 14 1.91 3.86 3.90
N TRP A 15 0.67 3.76 4.39
CA TRP A 15 0.32 2.83 5.47
C TRP A 15 0.39 1.38 5.00
N ALA A 16 -0.04 1.11 3.76
CA ALA A 16 0.13 -0.20 3.16
C ALA A 16 1.63 -0.54 2.99
N TYR A 17 2.45 0.43 2.57
CA TYR A 17 3.89 0.23 2.50
C TYR A 17 4.49 -0.14 3.86
N LEU A 18 4.16 0.63 4.89
CA LEU A 18 4.71 0.41 6.24
C LEU A 18 4.27 -0.94 6.84
N GLY A 19 3.06 -1.40 6.51
CA GLY A 19 2.52 -2.65 7.04
C GLY A 19 2.81 -3.89 6.19
N HIS A 20 3.27 -3.73 4.97
CA HIS A 20 3.34 -4.82 3.99
C HIS A 20 4.25 -5.97 4.44
N GLN A 21 5.49 -5.67 4.84
CA GLN A 21 6.43 -6.71 5.26
C GLN A 21 5.97 -7.41 6.53
N ARG A 22 5.37 -6.68 7.45
CA ARG A 22 4.82 -7.27 8.69
C ARG A 22 3.67 -8.23 8.38
N LEU A 23 2.79 -7.87 7.45
CA LEU A 23 1.72 -8.77 7.02
C LEU A 23 2.31 -10.07 6.44
N ARG A 24 3.32 -9.95 5.59
CA ARG A 24 3.99 -11.13 5.01
C ARG A 24 4.59 -12.03 6.08
N ASP A 25 5.30 -11.43 7.04
CA ASP A 25 5.96 -12.18 8.12
C ASP A 25 4.92 -12.90 9.00
N VAL A 26 3.84 -12.22 9.37
CA VAL A 26 2.77 -12.81 10.19
C VAL A 26 2.06 -13.92 9.44
N ALA A 27 1.73 -13.71 8.18
CA ALA A 27 1.07 -14.73 7.35
C ALA A 27 1.96 -15.96 7.17
N GLN A 28 3.24 -15.76 6.91
CA GLN A 28 4.21 -16.85 6.78
C GLN A 28 4.32 -17.66 8.08
N ALA A 29 4.44 -16.99 9.22
CA ALA A 29 4.53 -17.63 10.53
C ALA A 29 3.26 -18.44 10.84
N ALA A 30 2.10 -17.99 10.38
CA ALA A 30 0.82 -18.68 10.57
C ALA A 30 0.53 -19.75 9.49
N GLY A 31 1.40 -19.90 8.50
CA GLY A 31 1.15 -20.80 7.38
C GLY A 31 -0.02 -20.38 6.50
N ALA A 32 -0.36 -19.08 6.50
CA ALA A 32 -1.48 -18.55 5.73
C ALA A 32 -1.01 -18.01 4.38
N SER A 33 -1.86 -18.17 3.35
CA SER A 33 -1.67 -17.51 2.06
C SER A 33 -2.30 -16.13 2.07
N VAL A 34 -1.77 -15.19 1.28
CA VAL A 34 -2.30 -13.83 1.15
C VAL A 34 -2.79 -13.63 -0.27
N ARG A 35 -4.05 -13.24 -0.41
CA ARG A 35 -4.66 -12.87 -1.69
C ARG A 35 -4.73 -11.35 -1.77
N VAL A 36 -4.05 -10.77 -2.74
CA VAL A 36 -4.00 -9.32 -2.91
C VAL A 36 -5.28 -8.81 -3.60
N ARG A 37 -5.84 -7.74 -3.04
CA ARG A 37 -7.09 -7.13 -3.50
C ARG A 37 -6.88 -5.61 -3.61
N PRO A 38 -6.20 -5.11 -4.64
CA PRO A 38 -6.03 -3.66 -4.78
C PRO A 38 -7.39 -2.97 -4.96
N VAL A 39 -7.55 -1.83 -4.29
CA VAL A 39 -8.81 -1.07 -4.31
C VAL A 39 -8.56 0.40 -4.62
N ASP A 40 -9.54 1.05 -5.22
CA ASP A 40 -9.56 2.50 -5.44
C ASP A 40 -10.21 3.19 -4.24
N LEU A 41 -9.41 3.48 -3.20
CA LEU A 41 -9.92 4.10 -1.98
C LEU A 41 -10.52 5.48 -2.25
N GLY A 42 -9.80 6.34 -2.95
CA GLY A 42 -10.23 7.72 -3.17
C GLY A 42 -11.43 7.83 -4.09
N GLY A 43 -11.48 7.03 -5.15
CA GLY A 43 -12.53 7.11 -6.16
C GLY A 43 -13.78 6.30 -5.85
N LYS A 44 -13.66 5.17 -5.16
CA LYS A 44 -14.77 4.22 -4.97
C LYS A 44 -15.17 4.01 -3.52
N VAL A 45 -14.23 4.02 -2.58
CA VAL A 45 -14.52 3.73 -1.18
C VAL A 45 -14.89 4.98 -0.40
N PHE A 46 -14.09 6.03 -0.49
CA PHE A 46 -14.33 7.27 0.26
C PHE A 46 -15.68 7.92 -0.01
N PRO A 47 -16.19 7.97 -1.27
CA PRO A 47 -17.52 8.53 -1.50
C PRO A 47 -18.64 7.82 -0.75
N ILE A 48 -18.47 6.53 -0.44
CA ILE A 48 -19.46 5.73 0.29
C ILE A 48 -19.21 5.75 1.80
N SER A 49 -17.94 5.67 2.22
CA SER A 49 -17.58 5.56 3.63
C SER A 49 -17.50 6.91 4.36
N GLY A 50 -17.53 8.02 3.64
CA GLY A 50 -17.35 9.35 4.22
C GLY A 50 -15.89 9.74 4.43
N GLY A 51 -14.94 8.97 3.90
CA GLY A 51 -13.52 9.34 3.94
C GLY A 51 -13.24 10.55 3.06
N LEU A 52 -12.24 11.35 3.46
CA LEU A 52 -11.81 12.51 2.68
C LEU A 52 -10.48 12.22 1.98
N PRO A 53 -10.37 12.55 0.68
CA PRO A 53 -9.06 12.57 0.02
C PRO A 53 -8.06 13.45 0.78
N LEU A 54 -6.79 13.09 0.74
CA LEU A 54 -5.75 13.77 1.50
C LEU A 54 -5.76 15.29 1.32
N GLY A 55 -5.85 15.76 0.08
CA GLY A 55 -5.84 17.20 -0.24
C GLY A 55 -7.04 17.97 0.27
N GLN A 56 -8.12 17.29 0.66
CA GLN A 56 -9.34 17.90 1.20
C GLN A 56 -9.40 17.86 2.73
N ARG A 57 -8.42 17.25 3.38
CA ARG A 57 -8.36 17.20 4.85
C ARG A 57 -7.86 18.53 5.40
N ALA A 58 -8.22 18.84 6.65
CA ALA A 58 -7.75 20.06 7.33
C ALA A 58 -6.21 20.13 7.30
N PRO A 59 -5.62 21.33 7.14
CA PRO A 59 -4.16 21.47 7.08
C PRO A 59 -3.42 20.86 8.27
N GLN A 60 -4.01 20.97 9.46
CA GLN A 60 -3.44 20.39 10.68
C GLN A 60 -3.35 18.87 10.60
N ARG A 61 -4.36 18.23 9.99
CA ARG A 61 -4.36 16.79 9.80
C ARG A 61 -3.33 16.33 8.77
N GLN A 62 -3.16 17.11 7.71
CA GLN A 62 -2.13 16.84 6.70
C GLN A 62 -0.73 16.96 7.31
N ALA A 63 -0.50 17.99 8.13
CA ALA A 63 0.77 18.18 8.83
C ALA A 63 1.05 17.05 9.83
N TYR A 64 0.06 16.67 10.62
CA TYR A 64 0.19 15.57 11.59
C TYR A 64 0.48 14.23 10.91
N ARG A 65 -0.12 14.01 9.74
CA ARG A 65 0.15 12.80 8.95
C ARG A 65 1.64 12.61 8.68
N LEU A 66 2.34 13.67 8.34
CA LEU A 66 3.80 13.60 8.11
C LEU A 66 4.58 13.23 9.37
N VAL A 67 4.18 13.78 10.51
CA VAL A 67 4.77 13.45 11.82
C VAL A 67 4.54 11.97 12.14
N GLU A 68 3.33 11.50 11.95
CA GLU A 68 2.94 10.11 12.22
C GLU A 68 3.68 9.13 11.32
N LEU A 69 3.76 9.42 10.02
CA LEU A 69 4.51 8.60 9.07
C LEU A 69 5.99 8.50 9.45
N LYS A 70 6.60 9.60 9.88
CA LYS A 70 7.99 9.60 10.32
C LYS A 70 8.17 8.71 11.56
N ARG A 71 7.29 8.85 12.54
CA ARG A 71 7.33 8.02 13.76
C ARG A 71 7.22 6.53 13.44
N PHE A 72 6.27 6.15 12.61
CA PHE A 72 6.11 4.74 12.23
C PHE A 72 7.27 4.22 11.39
N SER A 73 7.80 5.02 10.47
CA SER A 73 8.99 4.67 9.70
C SER A 73 10.17 4.35 10.63
N GLU A 74 10.42 5.21 11.60
CA GLU A 74 11.52 5.03 12.57
C GLU A 74 11.27 3.81 13.47
N HIS A 75 10.05 3.68 13.99
CA HIS A 75 9.67 2.57 14.87
C HIS A 75 9.80 1.21 14.18
N LEU A 76 9.43 1.12 12.92
CA LEU A 76 9.45 -0.12 12.14
C LEU A 76 10.79 -0.37 11.45
N GLY A 77 11.68 0.61 11.43
CA GLY A 77 12.93 0.53 10.66
C GLY A 77 12.69 0.44 9.15
N ALA A 78 11.58 0.98 8.65
CA ALA A 78 11.21 0.94 7.25
C ALA A 78 11.58 2.28 6.58
N PRO A 79 12.53 2.31 5.62
CA PRO A 79 12.90 3.54 4.94
C PRO A 79 11.69 4.16 4.24
N LEU A 80 11.44 5.45 4.48
CA LEU A 80 10.29 6.15 3.94
C LEU A 80 10.66 7.56 3.53
N ASN A 81 10.37 7.92 2.28
CA ASN A 81 10.41 9.28 1.81
C ASN A 81 9.09 9.96 2.16
N LEU A 82 9.08 10.90 3.12
CA LEU A 82 7.85 11.52 3.60
C LEU A 82 7.09 12.27 2.51
N GLN A 83 7.81 12.87 1.57
CA GLN A 83 7.26 13.62 0.43
C GLN A 83 7.89 13.12 -0.86
N PRO A 84 7.44 11.95 -1.38
CA PRO A 84 7.99 11.41 -2.60
C PRO A 84 7.84 12.39 -3.77
N ARG A 85 8.82 12.41 -4.66
CA ARG A 85 8.92 13.39 -5.75
C ARG A 85 7.67 13.43 -6.64
N TYR A 86 7.05 12.29 -6.88
CA TYR A 86 5.91 12.16 -7.78
C TYR A 86 4.58 11.91 -7.08
N PHE A 87 4.55 12.04 -5.75
CA PHE A 87 3.32 11.87 -4.99
C PHE A 87 2.54 13.22 -4.95
N PRO A 88 1.22 13.23 -5.10
CA PRO A 88 0.32 12.09 -5.24
C PRO A 88 0.42 11.43 -6.62
N VAL A 89 0.29 10.10 -6.63
CA VAL A 89 0.37 9.27 -7.83
C VAL A 89 -0.90 8.43 -7.95
N GLY A 90 -1.39 8.24 -9.18
CA GLY A 90 -2.54 7.37 -9.43
C GLY A 90 -2.17 5.91 -9.21
N GLY A 91 -3.13 5.12 -8.72
CA GLY A 91 -2.93 3.71 -8.42
C GLY A 91 -3.50 2.73 -9.45
N ASP A 92 -4.22 3.20 -10.46
CA ASP A 92 -4.97 2.33 -11.36
C ASP A 92 -4.08 1.41 -12.19
N ASP A 93 -3.00 1.92 -12.77
CA ASP A 93 -2.08 1.11 -13.57
C ASP A 93 -1.38 0.06 -12.70
N ALA A 94 -0.97 0.45 -11.51
CA ALA A 94 -0.37 -0.48 -10.55
C ALA A 94 -1.37 -1.56 -10.13
N SER A 95 -2.62 -1.19 -9.86
CA SER A 95 -3.68 -2.14 -9.53
C SER A 95 -3.93 -3.14 -10.64
N ARG A 96 -4.00 -2.68 -11.88
CA ARG A 96 -4.18 -3.55 -13.05
C ARG A 96 -3.00 -4.51 -13.22
N LEU A 97 -1.77 -4.04 -13.03
CA LEU A 97 -0.59 -4.88 -13.08
C LEU A 97 -0.61 -5.97 -12.01
N ILE A 98 -0.95 -5.62 -10.78
CA ILE A 98 -1.06 -6.58 -9.67
C ILE A 98 -2.11 -7.65 -9.98
N ILE A 99 -3.28 -7.25 -10.48
CA ILE A 99 -4.36 -8.16 -10.85
C ILE A 99 -3.91 -9.08 -11.99
N ALA A 100 -3.25 -8.54 -13.00
CA ALA A 100 -2.74 -9.35 -14.11
C ALA A 100 -1.71 -10.39 -13.64
N VAL A 101 -0.80 -10.00 -12.77
CA VAL A 101 0.18 -10.93 -12.19
C VAL A 101 -0.52 -12.02 -11.37
N ASP A 102 -1.53 -11.66 -10.58
CA ASP A 102 -2.31 -12.63 -9.81
C ASP A 102 -2.98 -13.67 -10.70
N VAL A 103 -3.63 -13.22 -11.77
CA VAL A 103 -4.32 -14.11 -12.73
C VAL A 103 -3.33 -15.01 -13.47
N LEU A 104 -2.19 -14.46 -13.90
CA LEU A 104 -1.24 -15.19 -14.75
C LEU A 104 -0.20 -15.99 -13.98
N GLN A 105 0.18 -15.57 -12.79
CA GLN A 105 1.29 -16.17 -12.04
C GLN A 105 0.96 -16.56 -10.61
N GLY A 106 -0.24 -16.20 -10.12
CA GLY A 106 -0.72 -16.60 -8.81
C GLY A 106 -0.46 -15.61 -7.67
N ALA A 107 -0.97 -15.97 -6.51
CA ALA A 107 -1.05 -15.08 -5.35
C ALA A 107 0.33 -14.67 -4.81
N GLN A 108 1.30 -15.57 -4.78
CA GLN A 108 2.64 -15.24 -4.27
C GLN A 108 3.35 -14.22 -5.15
N ALA A 109 3.28 -14.39 -6.47
CA ALA A 109 3.87 -13.44 -7.41
C ALA A 109 3.18 -12.06 -7.30
N ALA A 110 1.87 -12.05 -7.13
CA ALA A 110 1.11 -10.81 -6.93
C ALA A 110 1.51 -10.10 -5.63
N LEU A 111 1.73 -10.86 -4.55
CA LEU A 111 2.20 -10.30 -3.27
C LEU A 111 3.61 -9.72 -3.40
N ASP A 112 4.48 -10.40 -4.13
CA ASP A 112 5.86 -9.94 -4.36
C ASP A 112 5.90 -8.64 -5.15
N ILE A 113 5.14 -8.54 -6.25
CA ILE A 113 5.11 -7.31 -7.04
C ILE A 113 4.44 -6.16 -6.29
N THR A 114 3.48 -6.46 -5.43
CA THR A 114 2.85 -5.46 -4.55
C THR A 114 3.89 -4.78 -3.66
N GLY A 115 4.77 -5.56 -3.05
CA GLY A 115 5.87 -5.03 -2.22
C GLY A 115 6.82 -4.15 -3.03
N ALA A 116 7.16 -4.56 -4.25
CA ALA A 116 8.02 -3.79 -5.15
C ALA A 116 7.39 -2.44 -5.54
N ILE A 117 6.09 -2.43 -5.82
CA ILE A 117 5.35 -1.21 -6.18
C ILE A 117 5.29 -0.25 -4.99
N LEU A 118 4.92 -0.74 -3.81
CA LEU A 118 4.87 0.08 -2.60
C LEU A 118 6.24 0.70 -2.29
N SER A 119 7.30 -0.08 -2.42
CA SER A 119 8.67 0.40 -2.23
C SER A 119 9.08 1.44 -3.28
N ALA A 120 8.66 1.25 -4.53
CA ALA A 120 8.94 2.21 -5.59
C ALA A 120 8.35 3.58 -5.31
N VAL A 121 7.14 3.64 -4.73
CA VAL A 121 6.50 4.91 -4.35
C VAL A 121 7.19 5.55 -3.15
N TRP A 122 7.45 4.78 -2.10
CA TRP A 122 7.76 5.34 -0.77
C TRP A 122 9.23 5.27 -0.39
N ALA A 123 10.01 4.37 -0.98
CA ALA A 123 11.41 4.20 -0.64
C ALA A 123 12.38 4.43 -1.82
N GLN A 124 11.89 4.64 -3.02
CA GLN A 124 12.69 4.82 -4.22
C GLN A 124 12.34 6.12 -4.94
N ILE A 125 11.73 6.02 -6.14
CA ILE A 125 11.52 7.20 -7.01
C ILE A 125 10.17 7.89 -6.82
N GLY A 126 9.25 7.31 -6.05
CA GLY A 126 7.95 7.91 -5.79
C GLY A 126 6.89 7.64 -6.84
N ARG A 127 7.06 6.61 -7.68
CA ARG A 127 6.05 6.18 -8.67
C ARG A 127 5.48 4.82 -8.31
N ALA A 128 4.20 4.62 -8.61
CA ALA A 128 3.49 3.37 -8.33
C ALA A 128 3.71 2.29 -9.40
N HIS A 129 4.62 2.51 -10.33
CA HIS A 129 5.01 1.52 -11.34
C HIS A 129 6.54 1.44 -11.43
N VAL A 130 6.99 0.33 -11.87
CA VAL A 130 8.44 0.05 -12.01
C VAL A 130 8.83 0.17 -13.46
#